data_3136a7ffdf77db83a31c8dee66d2f356
#
_entry.id   3136a7ffdf77db83a31c8dee66d2f356
#
_cell.length_a   1.000
_cell.length_b   1.000
_cell.length_c   1.000
_cell.angle_alpha   90.00
_cell.angle_beta   90.00
_cell.angle_gamma   90.00
#
_symmetry.space_group_name_H-M   'P 1'
#
loop_
_entity.id
_entity.type
_entity.pdbx_description
1 polymer ?
#
loop_
_entity_poly.entity_id
_entity_poly.type
_entity_poly.pdbx_seq_one_letter_code
_entity_poly.pdbx_strand_id
1 'polypeptide(L)'
;MHIEEYTTYQESEVLALYGSVGWTAYTEQPEALRRGFAGSLLTLAARENGTLVGLLRAVGDGCTVVLVQDLLVRPDHQRRGIGTALMQAALERFRSMRQVQLLTDDTEKTKGFYRSLGLLTLPELGCCGFMRP
;
A
#
# COMPACT_ATOMS: atom_id res chain seq x y z
N MET A 1 9.69 -15.73 1.23
CA MET A 1 9.04 -14.41 1.32
C MET A 1 8.40 -14.26 2.68
N HIS A 2 8.61 -13.14 3.33
CA HIS A 2 8.20 -12.90 4.70
C HIS A 2 7.48 -11.56 4.80
N ILE A 3 6.29 -11.53 5.41
CA ILE A 3 5.53 -10.32 5.68
C ILE A 3 5.67 -9.96 7.14
N GLU A 4 6.03 -8.71 7.43
CA GLU A 4 6.19 -8.23 8.81
C GLU A 4 5.73 -6.79 8.92
N GLU A 5 5.47 -6.34 10.15
CA GLU A 5 5.22 -4.93 10.41
C GLU A 5 6.52 -4.16 10.23
N TYR A 6 6.46 -3.04 9.51
CA TYR A 6 7.65 -2.22 9.24
C TYR A 6 7.71 -1.11 10.29
N THR A 7 8.51 -1.33 11.32
CA THR A 7 8.53 -0.45 12.50
C THR A 7 9.77 0.44 12.61
N THR A 8 10.82 0.13 11.84
CA THR A 8 12.06 0.91 11.85
C THR A 8 12.34 1.41 10.45
N TYR A 9 12.15 2.73 10.24
CA TYR A 9 12.36 3.35 8.94
C TYR A 9 13.82 3.35 8.56
N GLN A 10 14.15 2.82 7.38
CA GLN A 10 15.47 2.85 6.79
C GLN A 10 15.39 3.49 5.42
N GLU A 11 15.85 4.73 5.33
CA GLU A 11 15.68 5.55 4.14
C GLU A 11 16.19 4.91 2.87
N SER A 12 17.39 4.31 2.92
CA SER A 12 18.01 3.74 1.72
C SER A 12 17.16 2.65 1.08
N GLU A 13 16.62 1.73 1.88
CA GLU A 13 15.80 0.64 1.33
C GLU A 13 14.42 1.15 0.88
N VAL A 14 13.83 2.12 1.59
CA VAL A 14 12.55 2.70 1.21
C VAL A 14 12.68 3.46 -0.10
N LEU A 15 13.67 4.33 -0.23
CA LEU A 15 13.90 5.07 -1.46
C LEU A 15 14.23 4.14 -2.64
N ALA A 16 14.98 3.06 -2.39
CA ALA A 16 15.26 2.08 -3.43
C ALA A 16 13.99 1.39 -3.91
N LEU A 17 13.09 1.01 -3.00
CA LEU A 17 11.83 0.38 -3.36
C LEU A 17 10.92 1.34 -4.12
N TYR A 18 10.68 2.53 -3.60
CA TYR A 18 9.81 3.53 -4.26
C TYR A 18 10.40 3.95 -5.60
N GLY A 19 11.71 4.11 -5.70
CA GLY A 19 12.39 4.42 -6.95
C GLY A 19 12.25 3.30 -7.98
N SER A 20 12.23 2.04 -7.54
CA SER A 20 12.14 0.90 -8.44
C SER A 20 10.82 0.87 -9.23
N VAL A 21 9.75 1.44 -8.67
CA VAL A 21 8.44 1.53 -9.33
C VAL A 21 8.20 2.90 -9.97
N GLY A 22 9.20 3.79 -9.95
CA GLY A 22 9.11 5.09 -10.62
C GLY A 22 8.30 6.14 -9.88
N TRP A 23 8.06 5.97 -8.58
CA TRP A 23 7.29 6.93 -7.79
C TRP A 23 8.17 8.08 -7.32
N THR A 24 8.60 8.89 -8.29
CA THR A 24 9.58 9.97 -8.08
C THR A 24 9.02 11.12 -7.24
N ALA A 25 7.71 11.33 -7.23
CA ALA A 25 7.11 12.32 -6.34
C ALA A 25 7.46 12.06 -4.88
N TYR A 26 7.60 10.78 -4.51
CA TYR A 26 8.05 10.41 -3.17
C TYR A 26 9.57 10.52 -3.03
N THR A 27 10.33 9.97 -3.98
CA THR A 27 11.79 9.89 -3.84
C THR A 27 12.47 11.25 -3.94
N GLU A 28 11.82 12.23 -4.57
CA GLU A 28 12.29 13.61 -4.63
C GLU A 28 11.98 14.39 -3.35
N GLN A 29 11.19 13.82 -2.45
CA GLN A 29 10.80 14.44 -1.17
C GLN A 29 11.08 13.46 -0.02
N PRO A 30 12.34 13.06 0.20
CA PRO A 30 12.64 11.99 1.15
C PRO A 30 12.24 12.32 2.59
N GLU A 31 12.32 13.59 2.99
CA GLU A 31 11.91 13.99 4.34
C GLU A 31 10.39 13.91 4.51
N ALA A 32 9.63 14.33 3.49
CA ALA A 32 8.18 14.23 3.51
C ALA A 32 7.74 12.76 3.58
N LEU A 33 8.41 11.89 2.83
CA LEU A 33 8.12 10.45 2.87
C LEU A 33 8.42 9.86 4.24
N ARG A 34 9.56 10.20 4.83
CA ARG A 34 9.90 9.73 6.18
C ARG A 34 8.86 10.15 7.21
N ARG A 35 8.43 11.41 7.15
CA ARG A 35 7.39 11.93 8.06
C ARG A 35 6.04 11.25 7.79
N GLY A 36 5.74 10.96 6.52
CA GLY A 36 4.54 10.21 6.17
C GLY A 36 4.52 8.83 6.79
N PHE A 37 5.66 8.13 6.76
CA PHE A 37 5.78 6.82 7.42
C PHE A 37 5.53 6.95 8.93
N ALA A 38 6.13 7.96 9.56
CA ALA A 38 5.97 8.17 10.99
C ALA A 38 4.50 8.42 11.38
N GLY A 39 3.73 9.07 10.51
CA GLY A 39 2.31 9.34 10.73
C GLY A 39 1.38 8.24 10.24
N SER A 40 1.89 7.16 9.70
CA SER A 40 1.06 6.07 9.17
C SER A 40 0.49 5.21 10.28
N LEU A 41 -0.73 4.70 10.06
CA LEU A 41 -1.40 3.81 11.00
C LEU A 41 -0.76 2.42 10.98
N LEU A 42 -0.45 1.93 9.80
CA LEU A 42 0.14 0.60 9.61
C LEU A 42 1.05 0.63 8.39
N THR A 43 2.22 0.05 8.54
CA THR A 43 3.11 -0.23 7.41
C THR A 43 3.52 -1.70 7.49
N LEU A 44 3.31 -2.42 6.38
CA LEU A 44 3.69 -3.82 6.26
C LEU A 44 4.80 -3.93 5.22
N ALA A 45 5.79 -4.74 5.51
CA ALA A 45 6.91 -4.99 4.62
C ALA A 45 6.91 -6.44 4.15
N ALA A 46 7.22 -6.64 2.87
CA ALA A 46 7.52 -7.96 2.33
C ALA A 46 9.03 -8.03 2.12
N ARG A 47 9.67 -9.04 2.69
CA ARG A 47 11.11 -9.27 2.56
C ARG A 47 11.38 -10.62 1.91
N GLU A 48 12.42 -10.64 1.11
CA GLU A 48 12.96 -11.87 0.54
C GLU A 48 14.47 -11.86 0.77
N ASN A 49 14.97 -12.84 1.51
CA ASN A 49 16.39 -12.93 1.90
C ASN A 49 16.89 -11.61 2.51
N GLY A 50 16.07 -11.00 3.38
CA GLY A 50 16.42 -9.75 4.07
C GLY A 50 16.21 -8.48 3.26
N THR A 51 15.93 -8.59 1.96
CA THR A 51 15.71 -7.42 1.09
C THR A 51 14.25 -7.00 1.10
N LEU A 52 14.01 -5.71 1.22
CA LEU A 52 12.66 -5.14 1.12
C LEU A 52 12.21 -5.18 -0.33
N VAL A 53 11.22 -6.02 -0.64
CA VAL A 53 10.74 -6.22 -2.01
C VAL A 53 9.31 -5.72 -2.23
N GLY A 54 8.58 -5.47 -1.17
CA GLY A 54 7.22 -4.93 -1.26
C GLY A 54 6.84 -4.20 0.01
N LEU A 55 5.81 -3.37 -0.09
CA LEU A 55 5.38 -2.56 1.04
C LEU A 55 3.93 -2.15 0.87
N LEU A 56 3.23 -2.09 1.99
CA LEU A 56 1.89 -1.51 2.07
C LEU A 56 1.90 -0.47 3.18
N ARG A 57 1.36 0.72 2.90
CA ARG A 57 1.27 1.78 3.89
C ARG A 57 -0.17 2.27 3.97
N ALA A 58 -0.70 2.36 5.18
CA ALA A 58 -2.08 2.75 5.42
C ALA A 58 -2.17 3.86 6.45
N VAL A 59 -3.12 4.77 6.26
CA VAL A 59 -3.39 5.89 7.15
C VAL A 59 -4.86 5.88 7.58
N GLY A 60 -5.17 6.46 8.72
CA GLY A 60 -6.54 6.50 9.21
C GLY A 60 -6.61 6.74 10.71
N ASP A 61 -7.83 6.68 11.25
CA ASP A 61 -8.04 6.94 12.67
C ASP A 61 -7.84 5.69 13.56
N GLY A 62 -7.66 4.52 12.96
CA GLY A 62 -7.49 3.28 13.71
C GLY A 62 -8.78 2.68 14.27
N CYS A 63 -9.93 3.30 14.00
CA CYS A 63 -11.22 2.90 14.60
C CYS A 63 -12.31 2.73 13.56
N THR A 64 -12.49 3.69 12.65
CA THR A 64 -13.63 3.71 11.73
C THR A 64 -13.24 3.67 10.27
N VAL A 65 -12.09 4.26 9.89
CA VAL A 65 -11.69 4.41 8.50
C VAL A 65 -10.19 4.22 8.36
N VAL A 66 -9.82 3.54 7.29
CA VAL A 66 -8.43 3.39 6.88
C VAL A 66 -8.34 3.54 5.36
N LEU A 67 -7.31 4.26 4.92
CA LEU A 67 -6.96 4.42 3.52
C LEU A 67 -5.63 3.71 3.30
N VAL A 68 -5.62 2.72 2.40
CA VAL A 68 -4.37 2.13 1.92
C VAL A 68 -3.78 3.13 0.93
N GLN A 69 -2.74 3.83 1.36
CA GLN A 69 -2.14 4.89 0.56
C GLN A 69 -1.16 4.36 -0.47
N ASP A 70 -0.33 3.41 -0.06
CA ASP A 70 0.68 2.84 -0.95
C ASP A 70 0.63 1.31 -0.91
N LEU A 71 0.68 0.71 -2.07
CA LEU A 71 0.93 -0.73 -2.25
C LEU A 71 1.88 -0.85 -3.42
N LEU A 72 3.08 -1.34 -3.17
CA LEU A 72 4.09 -1.44 -4.21
C LEU A 72 4.94 -2.69 -4.03
N VAL A 73 5.37 -3.27 -5.15
CA VAL A 73 6.23 -4.43 -5.20
C VAL A 73 7.29 -4.17 -6.25
N ARG A 74 8.54 -4.50 -5.96
CA ARG A 74 9.64 -4.35 -6.93
C ARG A 74 9.25 -5.03 -8.25
N PRO A 75 9.54 -4.41 -9.40
CA PRO A 75 9.15 -4.98 -10.69
C PRO A 75 9.61 -6.41 -10.92
N ASP A 76 10.82 -6.75 -10.47
CA ASP A 76 11.38 -8.09 -10.64
C ASP A 76 10.79 -9.12 -9.66
N HIS A 77 9.91 -8.69 -8.76
CA HIS A 77 9.21 -9.55 -7.79
C HIS A 77 7.69 -9.55 -8.00
N GLN A 78 7.20 -8.86 -9.00
CA GLN A 78 5.76 -8.83 -9.31
C GLN A 78 5.30 -10.18 -9.87
N ARG A 79 3.97 -10.42 -9.80
CA ARG A 79 3.32 -11.66 -10.25
C ARG A 79 3.73 -12.90 -9.45
N ARG A 80 4.19 -12.70 -8.22
CA ARG A 80 4.53 -13.79 -7.29
C ARG A 80 3.59 -13.84 -6.08
N GLY A 81 2.50 -13.07 -6.11
CA GLY A 81 1.54 -13.03 -5.02
C GLY A 81 1.92 -12.15 -3.84
N ILE A 82 2.98 -11.34 -3.95
CA ILE A 82 3.43 -10.48 -2.84
C ILE A 82 2.40 -9.38 -2.55
N GLY A 83 1.90 -8.71 -3.60
CA GLY A 83 0.87 -7.69 -3.44
C GLY A 83 -0.40 -8.25 -2.82
N THR A 84 -0.80 -9.43 -3.26
CA THR A 84 -1.96 -10.14 -2.69
C THR A 84 -1.73 -10.43 -1.21
N ALA A 85 -0.55 -10.95 -0.85
CA ALA A 85 -0.23 -11.28 0.54
C ALA A 85 -0.24 -10.04 1.43
N LEU A 86 0.31 -8.92 0.95
CA LEU A 86 0.30 -7.66 1.68
C LEU A 86 -1.13 -7.15 1.91
N MET A 87 -1.95 -7.16 0.86
CA MET A 87 -3.34 -6.71 0.98
C MET A 87 -4.17 -7.63 1.89
N GLN A 88 -4.00 -8.94 1.76
CA GLN A 88 -4.71 -9.87 2.63
C GLN A 88 -4.33 -9.68 4.09
N ALA A 89 -3.06 -9.47 4.38
CA ALA A 89 -2.60 -9.18 5.74
C ALA A 89 -3.22 -7.88 6.27
N ALA A 90 -3.28 -6.84 5.45
CA ALA A 90 -3.88 -5.57 5.84
C ALA A 90 -5.40 -5.72 6.06
N LEU A 91 -6.10 -6.39 5.15
CA LEU A 91 -7.54 -6.58 5.28
C LEU A 91 -7.89 -7.37 6.53
N GLU A 92 -7.08 -8.36 6.89
CA GLU A 92 -7.27 -9.11 8.13
C GLU A 92 -7.06 -8.22 9.36
N ARG A 93 -6.03 -7.37 9.35
CA ARG A 93 -5.78 -6.40 10.43
C ARG A 93 -6.95 -5.43 10.59
N PHE A 94 -7.59 -5.05 9.50
CA PHE A 94 -8.65 -4.05 9.48
C PHE A 94 -10.05 -4.63 9.38
N ARG A 95 -10.23 -5.92 9.66
CA ARG A 95 -11.52 -6.61 9.47
C ARG A 95 -12.68 -5.99 10.24
N SER A 96 -12.41 -5.30 11.35
CA SER A 96 -13.45 -4.64 12.16
C SER A 96 -13.64 -3.16 11.80
N MET A 97 -12.86 -2.63 10.85
CA MET A 97 -13.01 -1.25 10.41
C MET A 97 -14.26 -1.08 9.56
N ARG A 98 -14.99 0.00 9.80
CA ARG A 98 -16.19 0.30 9.02
C ARG A 98 -15.86 0.52 7.54
N GLN A 99 -14.79 1.26 7.26
CA GLN A 99 -14.37 1.54 5.87
C GLN A 99 -12.89 1.27 5.68
N VAL A 100 -12.59 0.44 4.68
CA VAL A 100 -11.24 0.23 4.17
C VAL A 100 -11.27 0.63 2.70
N GLN A 101 -10.51 1.66 2.33
CA GLN A 101 -10.58 2.21 0.99
C GLN A 101 -9.21 2.53 0.44
N LEU A 102 -9.12 2.69 -0.87
CA LEU A 102 -7.89 3.05 -1.55
C LEU A 102 -8.22 3.74 -2.87
N LEU A 103 -7.25 4.45 -3.40
CA LEU A 103 -7.30 5.02 -4.75
C LEU A 103 -6.23 4.33 -5.57
N THR A 104 -6.52 4.07 -6.83
CA THR A 104 -5.60 3.37 -7.71
C THR A 104 -5.83 3.80 -9.17
N ASP A 105 -5.00 3.28 -10.07
CA ASP A 105 -5.14 3.53 -11.50
C ASP A 105 -6.47 2.98 -12.02
N ASP A 106 -7.07 3.72 -12.93
CA ASP A 106 -8.33 3.31 -13.55
C ASP A 106 -8.05 2.42 -14.78
N THR A 107 -7.52 1.22 -14.51
CA THR A 107 -7.25 0.21 -15.54
C THR A 107 -7.93 -1.10 -15.19
N GLU A 108 -8.30 -1.88 -16.20
CA GLU A 108 -8.94 -3.17 -15.97
C GLU A 108 -8.04 -4.15 -15.20
N LYS A 109 -6.74 -4.09 -15.45
CA LYS A 109 -5.77 -4.93 -14.74
C LYS A 109 -5.79 -4.65 -13.23
N THR A 110 -5.71 -3.39 -12.85
CA THR A 110 -5.67 -2.99 -11.45
C THR A 110 -7.01 -3.23 -10.77
N LYS A 111 -8.11 -2.91 -11.45
CA LYS A 111 -9.46 -3.20 -10.93
C LYS A 111 -9.64 -4.71 -10.70
N GLY A 112 -9.19 -5.53 -11.63
CA GLY A 112 -9.25 -6.99 -11.50
C GLY A 112 -8.49 -7.49 -10.29
N PHE A 113 -7.32 -6.92 -10.03
CA PHE A 113 -6.53 -7.27 -8.86
C PHE A 113 -7.31 -7.01 -7.56
N TYR A 114 -7.85 -5.81 -7.40
CA TYR A 114 -8.57 -5.47 -6.17
C TYR A 114 -9.91 -6.23 -6.06
N ARG A 115 -10.60 -6.45 -7.18
CA ARG A 115 -11.81 -7.28 -7.17
C ARG A 115 -11.53 -8.71 -6.73
N SER A 116 -10.37 -9.25 -7.09
CA SER A 116 -9.98 -10.60 -6.66
C SER A 116 -9.80 -10.71 -5.15
N LEU A 117 -9.62 -9.59 -4.48
CA LEU A 117 -9.51 -9.50 -3.01
C LEU A 117 -10.85 -9.19 -2.34
N GLY A 118 -11.91 -9.09 -3.11
CA GLY A 118 -13.25 -8.81 -2.58
C GLY A 118 -13.62 -7.34 -2.48
N LEU A 119 -12.79 -6.43 -3.01
CA LEU A 119 -13.11 -5.02 -3.02
C LEU A 119 -13.91 -4.66 -4.27
N LEU A 120 -14.71 -3.61 -4.16
CA LEU A 120 -15.53 -3.09 -5.26
C LEU A 120 -15.10 -1.66 -5.55
N THR A 121 -15.33 -1.21 -6.79
CA THR A 121 -15.08 0.19 -7.13
C THR A 121 -16.10 1.08 -6.43
N LEU A 122 -15.75 2.34 -6.20
CA LEU A 122 -16.67 3.28 -5.54
C LEU A 122 -17.99 3.44 -6.29
N PRO A 123 -18.02 3.55 -7.63
CA PRO A 123 -19.31 3.60 -8.35
C PRO A 123 -20.19 2.37 -8.12
N GLU A 124 -19.62 1.19 -8.01
CA GLU A 124 -20.39 -0.03 -7.69
C GLU A 124 -21.06 0.04 -6.32
N LEU A 125 -20.51 0.87 -5.42
CA LEU A 125 -21.05 1.10 -4.08
C LEU A 125 -21.90 2.38 -4.00
N GLY A 126 -22.18 3.03 -5.13
CA GLY A 126 -22.96 4.26 -5.17
C GLY A 126 -22.17 5.51 -4.76
N CYS A 127 -20.84 5.44 -4.80
CA CYS A 127 -19.96 6.53 -4.39
C CYS A 127 -19.03 6.92 -5.54
N CYS A 128 -18.34 8.05 -5.40
CA CYS A 128 -17.22 8.41 -6.26
C CYS A 128 -16.18 9.15 -5.42
N GLY A 129 -14.99 9.29 -5.95
CA GLY A 129 -13.92 9.99 -5.28
C GLY A 129 -13.64 11.34 -5.90
N PHE A 130 -13.13 12.28 -5.08
CA PHE A 130 -12.68 13.59 -5.55
C PHE A 130 -11.26 13.82 -5.05
N MET A 131 -10.45 14.45 -5.89
CA MET A 131 -9.08 14.79 -5.55
C MET A 131 -8.77 16.18 -6.08
N ARG A 132 -8.04 16.97 -5.29
CA ARG A 132 -7.55 18.25 -5.78
C ARG A 132 -6.46 18.00 -6.83
N PRO A 133 -6.59 18.53 -8.05
CA PRO A 133 -5.59 18.31 -9.11
C PRO A 133 -4.27 19.02 -8.85
#